data_89a6dd3459ae08eb85a51481e607091d
#
_entry.id   89a6dd3459ae08eb85a51481e607091d
#
_cell.length_a   1.000
_cell.length_b   1.000
_cell.length_c   1.000
_cell.angle_alpha   90.00
_cell.angle_beta   90.00
_cell.angle_gamma   90.00
#
_symmetry.space_group_name_H-M   'P 1'
#
loop_
_entity.id
_entity.type
_entity.pdbx_description
1 polymer ?
#
loop_
_entity_poly.entity_id
_entity_poly.type
_entity_poly.pdbx_seq_one_letter_code
_entity_poly.pdbx_strand_id
1 'polypeptide(L)'
;MEILKLREHSELASEAAEWFHSKWDIPVEEYAGSIQECLTGKSIVPQWYVAVENQQIIGGIGVIENDFHNRKDLTPNVCAVYVEENYRCQGIAGKLLEYVCEDMRSFGLETLYLITDHTGFYERYGWEFLCMVQGDGEPDLTRMYSYDL
;
A
#
# COMPACT_ATOMS: atom_id res chain seq x y z
N MET A 1 9.83 -16.57 -2.88
CA MET A 1 8.97 -15.48 -2.37
C MET A 1 7.63 -15.51 -3.06
N GLU A 2 6.55 -15.32 -2.30
CA GLU A 2 5.20 -15.22 -2.84
C GLU A 2 4.57 -13.90 -2.36
N ILE A 3 3.79 -13.27 -3.24
CA ILE A 3 2.96 -12.13 -2.87
C ILE A 3 1.53 -12.65 -2.70
N LEU A 4 0.93 -12.39 -1.54
CA LEU A 4 -0.38 -12.93 -1.18
C LEU A 4 -1.37 -11.80 -0.92
N LYS A 5 -2.58 -11.97 -1.44
CA LYS A 5 -3.71 -11.07 -1.17
C LYS A 5 -4.34 -11.49 0.16
N LEU A 6 -4.41 -10.60 1.13
CA LEU A 6 -4.98 -10.98 2.43
C LEU A 6 -6.44 -11.40 2.34
N ARG A 7 -7.20 -10.88 1.37
CA ARG A 7 -8.59 -11.32 1.18
C ARG A 7 -8.72 -12.82 0.87
N GLU A 8 -7.64 -13.44 0.39
CA GLU A 8 -7.59 -14.87 0.09
C GLU A 8 -6.81 -15.67 1.14
N HIS A 9 -6.27 -14.99 2.16
CA HIS A 9 -5.40 -15.58 3.17
C HIS A 9 -5.74 -15.00 4.55
N SER A 10 -6.99 -15.22 4.98
CA SER A 10 -7.48 -14.68 6.25
C SER A 10 -6.68 -15.15 7.48
N GLU A 11 -6.03 -16.31 7.37
CA GLU A 11 -5.17 -16.85 8.42
C GLU A 11 -3.96 -15.95 8.72
N LEU A 12 -3.59 -15.08 7.79
CA LEU A 12 -2.46 -14.15 7.96
C LEU A 12 -2.87 -12.79 8.50
N ALA A 13 -4.17 -12.53 8.68
CA ALA A 13 -4.67 -11.19 9.02
C ALA A 13 -4.04 -10.63 10.30
N SER A 14 -4.01 -11.42 11.37
CA SER A 14 -3.47 -10.98 12.65
C SER A 14 -1.96 -10.72 12.59
N GLU A 15 -1.22 -11.62 11.98
CA GLU A 15 0.23 -11.49 11.80
C GLU A 15 0.56 -10.27 10.93
N ALA A 16 -0.21 -10.05 9.86
CA ALA A 16 -0.02 -8.91 8.98
C ALA A 16 -0.27 -7.59 9.71
N ALA A 17 -1.34 -7.50 10.51
CA ALA A 17 -1.63 -6.29 11.28
C ALA A 17 -0.49 -5.94 12.23
N GLU A 18 0.04 -6.92 12.94
CA GLU A 18 1.20 -6.73 13.83
C GLU A 18 2.44 -6.32 13.04
N TRP A 19 2.66 -6.94 11.88
CA TRP A 19 3.81 -6.63 11.05
C TRP A 19 3.76 -5.18 10.55
N PHE A 20 2.63 -4.74 10.00
CA PHE A 20 2.49 -3.34 9.56
C PHE A 20 2.64 -2.37 10.73
N HIS A 21 2.02 -2.67 11.87
CA HIS A 21 2.15 -1.85 13.07
C HIS A 21 3.61 -1.70 13.49
N SER A 22 4.41 -2.75 13.38
CA SER A 22 5.83 -2.71 13.77
C SER A 22 6.68 -1.80 12.88
N LYS A 23 6.18 -1.45 11.68
CA LYS A 23 6.91 -0.63 10.70
C LYS A 23 6.49 0.83 10.71
N TRP A 24 5.25 1.11 11.07
CA TRP A 24 4.66 2.45 10.97
C TRP A 24 4.07 2.84 12.33
N ASP A 25 4.14 4.14 12.65
CA ASP A 25 3.63 4.66 13.92
C ASP A 25 2.10 4.85 13.85
N ILE A 26 1.40 3.75 13.64
CA ILE A 26 -0.06 3.68 13.56
C ILE A 26 -0.51 2.54 14.48
N PRO A 27 -1.56 2.73 15.29
CA PRO A 27 -2.03 1.68 16.19
C PRO A 27 -2.38 0.39 15.46
N VAL A 28 -2.11 -0.76 16.09
CA VAL A 28 -2.39 -2.07 15.50
C VAL A 28 -3.88 -2.25 15.18
N GLU A 29 -4.76 -1.65 15.96
CA GLU A 29 -6.21 -1.72 15.76
C GLU A 29 -6.65 -1.10 14.44
N GLU A 30 -5.94 -0.06 13.99
CA GLU A 30 -6.22 0.57 12.69
C GLU A 30 -5.91 -0.39 11.54
N TYR A 31 -4.79 -1.09 11.62
CA TYR A 31 -4.46 -2.10 10.60
C TYR A 31 -5.41 -3.29 10.68
N ALA A 32 -5.67 -3.77 11.88
CA ALA A 32 -6.58 -4.91 12.07
C ALA A 32 -7.98 -4.61 11.53
N GLY A 33 -8.50 -3.42 11.80
CA GLY A 33 -9.81 -2.99 11.31
C GLY A 33 -9.85 -2.89 9.79
N SER A 34 -8.83 -2.28 9.19
CA SER A 34 -8.74 -2.12 7.73
C SER A 34 -8.60 -3.48 7.04
N ILE A 35 -7.77 -4.36 7.58
CA ILE A 35 -7.63 -5.72 7.05
C ILE A 35 -8.94 -6.49 7.17
N GLN A 36 -9.66 -6.34 8.28
CA GLN A 36 -10.96 -6.98 8.46
C GLN A 36 -11.96 -6.51 7.40
N GLU A 37 -11.98 -5.22 7.07
CA GLU A 37 -12.82 -4.71 5.98
C GLU A 37 -12.42 -5.34 4.64
N CYS A 38 -11.13 -5.49 4.41
CA CYS A 38 -10.61 -6.18 3.22
C CYS A 38 -11.16 -7.60 3.11
N LEU A 39 -11.22 -8.32 4.23
CA LEU A 39 -11.72 -9.70 4.25
C LEU A 39 -13.22 -9.79 3.98
N THR A 40 -14.01 -8.76 4.28
CA THR A 40 -15.46 -8.80 4.05
C THR A 40 -15.83 -8.74 2.58
N GLY A 41 -14.98 -8.17 1.74
CA GLY A 41 -15.22 -8.07 0.30
C GLY A 41 -16.36 -7.16 -0.10
N LYS A 42 -16.82 -6.27 0.78
CA LYS A 42 -17.94 -5.36 0.50
C LYS A 42 -17.58 -4.23 -0.46
N SER A 43 -16.31 -3.87 -0.51
CA SER A 43 -15.79 -2.80 -1.38
C SER A 43 -14.48 -3.24 -2.00
N ILE A 44 -14.10 -2.60 -3.11
CA ILE A 44 -12.84 -2.89 -3.79
C ILE A 44 -11.67 -2.56 -2.86
N VAL A 45 -11.74 -1.43 -2.15
CA VAL A 45 -10.73 -1.04 -1.16
C VAL A 45 -11.38 -1.00 0.23
N PRO A 46 -10.63 -1.22 1.31
CA PRO A 46 -9.18 -1.43 1.34
C PRO A 46 -8.77 -2.82 0.83
N GLN A 47 -7.51 -2.90 0.36
CA GLN A 47 -6.86 -4.16 0.03
C GLN A 47 -5.47 -4.18 0.65
N TRP A 48 -5.07 -5.34 1.14
CA TRP A 48 -3.78 -5.50 1.79
C TRP A 48 -3.06 -6.73 1.23
N TYR A 49 -1.75 -6.59 1.06
CA TYR A 49 -0.91 -7.61 0.42
C TYR A 49 0.36 -7.77 1.23
N VAL A 50 0.88 -8.99 1.28
CA VAL A 50 2.15 -9.28 1.93
C VAL A 50 3.02 -10.11 1.00
N ALA A 51 4.33 -9.90 1.09
CA ALA A 51 5.32 -10.75 0.47
C ALA A 51 5.83 -11.70 1.55
N VAL A 52 5.85 -12.99 1.27
CA VAL A 52 6.21 -14.03 2.23
C VAL A 52 7.35 -14.86 1.70
N GLU A 53 8.34 -15.14 2.53
CA GLU A 53 9.43 -16.04 2.23
C GLU A 53 9.79 -16.83 3.49
N ASN A 54 9.98 -18.14 3.36
CA ASN A 54 10.26 -19.02 4.49
C ASN A 54 9.26 -18.85 5.63
N GLN A 55 7.97 -18.71 5.29
CA GLN A 55 6.86 -18.56 6.23
C GLN A 55 6.90 -17.25 7.05
N GLN A 56 7.68 -16.27 6.59
CA GLN A 56 7.78 -14.98 7.24
C GLN A 56 7.36 -13.86 6.30
N ILE A 57 6.67 -12.85 6.84
CA ILE A 57 6.34 -11.64 6.08
C ILE A 57 7.62 -10.82 5.94
N ILE A 58 8.01 -10.54 4.71
CA ILE A 58 9.22 -9.77 4.39
C ILE A 58 8.92 -8.45 3.70
N GLY A 59 7.69 -8.22 3.31
CA GLY A 59 7.27 -6.98 2.68
C GLY A 59 5.76 -6.86 2.69
N GLY A 60 5.27 -5.66 2.43
CA GLY A 60 3.84 -5.43 2.41
C GLY A 60 3.48 -4.13 1.72
N ILE A 61 2.18 -4.00 1.41
CA ILE A 61 1.64 -2.84 0.72
C ILE A 61 0.12 -2.85 0.93
N GLY A 62 -0.48 -1.66 0.99
CA GLY A 62 -1.93 -1.54 1.09
C GLY A 62 -2.49 -0.60 0.04
N VAL A 63 -3.79 -0.70 -0.19
CA VAL A 63 -4.56 0.25 -0.99
C VAL A 63 -5.76 0.65 -0.14
N ILE A 64 -5.86 1.94 0.14
CA ILE A 64 -6.94 2.50 0.96
C ILE A 64 -7.55 3.70 0.26
N GLU A 65 -8.68 4.16 0.77
CA GLU A 65 -9.39 5.27 0.13
C GLU A 65 -8.59 6.58 0.21
N ASN A 66 -8.02 6.89 1.37
CA ASN A 66 -7.24 8.10 1.58
C ASN A 66 -6.09 7.85 2.57
N ASP A 67 -4.86 8.20 2.18
CA ASP A 67 -3.67 8.01 3.00
C ASP A 67 -3.32 9.29 3.76
N PHE A 68 -4.28 9.80 4.56
CA PHE A 68 -4.09 10.92 5.48
C PHE A 68 -3.66 12.22 4.78
N HIS A 69 -4.39 12.62 3.72
CA HIS A 69 -4.14 13.91 3.06
C HIS A 69 -5.45 14.61 2.69
N ASN A 70 -5.35 15.86 2.26
CA ASN A 70 -6.49 16.74 2.02
C ASN A 70 -7.18 16.57 0.65
N ARG A 71 -6.59 15.83 -0.28
CA ARG A 71 -7.18 15.63 -1.61
C ARG A 71 -8.01 14.35 -1.65
N LYS A 72 -9.17 14.42 -1.04
CA LYS A 72 -10.11 13.28 -0.92
C LYS A 72 -10.70 12.85 -2.26
N ASP A 73 -10.58 13.70 -3.27
CA ASP A 73 -10.99 13.41 -4.66
C ASP A 73 -10.01 12.50 -5.40
N LEU A 74 -8.76 12.41 -4.91
CA LEU A 74 -7.72 11.58 -5.54
C LEU A 74 -7.62 10.25 -4.81
N THR A 75 -8.41 9.29 -5.25
CA THR A 75 -8.60 7.99 -4.60
C THR A 75 -8.67 6.86 -5.65
N PRO A 76 -8.27 5.60 -5.33
CA PRO A 76 -7.70 5.14 -4.07
C PRO A 76 -6.19 5.36 -3.98
N ASN A 77 -5.65 5.19 -2.77
CA ASN A 77 -4.24 5.45 -2.48
C ASN A 77 -3.49 4.17 -2.13
N VAL A 78 -2.33 3.98 -2.76
CA VAL A 78 -1.35 2.98 -2.32
C VAL A 78 -0.66 3.52 -1.08
N CYS A 79 -0.48 2.68 -0.08
CA CYS A 79 0.11 3.08 1.20
C CYS A 79 0.95 1.96 1.81
N ALA A 80 1.69 2.32 2.86
CA ALA A 80 2.41 1.37 3.71
C ALA A 80 3.37 0.45 2.96
N VAL A 81 4.00 0.94 1.90
CA VAL A 81 4.99 0.16 1.15
C VAL A 81 6.23 -0.03 2.00
N TYR A 82 6.55 -1.27 2.33
CA TYR A 82 7.72 -1.59 3.15
C TYR A 82 8.29 -2.94 2.76
N VAL A 83 9.63 -3.02 2.74
CA VAL A 83 10.37 -4.27 2.53
C VAL A 83 11.38 -4.38 3.66
N GLU A 84 11.47 -5.56 4.30
CA GLU A 84 12.44 -5.80 5.36
C GLU A 84 13.85 -5.51 4.88
N GLU A 85 14.67 -4.92 5.74
CA GLU A 85 16.00 -4.43 5.38
C GLU A 85 16.87 -5.48 4.69
N ASN A 86 16.83 -6.71 5.19
CA ASN A 86 17.63 -7.81 4.63
C ASN A 86 17.21 -8.25 3.23
N TYR A 87 16.05 -7.81 2.79
CA TYR A 87 15.48 -8.18 1.48
C TYR A 87 15.45 -7.01 0.49
N ARG A 88 15.99 -5.87 0.88
CA ARG A 88 16.04 -4.68 0.00
C ARG A 88 17.03 -4.85 -1.13
N CYS A 89 16.92 -3.99 -2.13
CA CYS A 89 17.77 -3.99 -3.35
C CYS A 89 17.62 -5.25 -4.18
N GLN A 90 16.46 -5.93 -4.08
CA GLN A 90 16.14 -7.12 -4.87
C GLN A 90 14.89 -6.92 -5.73
N GLY A 91 14.38 -5.68 -5.82
CA GLY A 91 13.22 -5.36 -6.64
C GLY A 91 11.88 -5.76 -6.03
N ILE A 92 11.82 -6.11 -4.76
CA ILE A 92 10.58 -6.58 -4.11
C ILE A 92 9.52 -5.46 -4.05
N ALA A 93 9.93 -4.23 -3.71
CA ALA A 93 8.99 -3.10 -3.69
C ALA A 93 8.35 -2.88 -5.06
N GLY A 94 9.14 -2.96 -6.13
CA GLY A 94 8.64 -2.87 -7.50
C GLY A 94 7.66 -3.97 -7.85
N LYS A 95 7.94 -5.20 -7.39
CA LYS A 95 7.04 -6.34 -7.61
C LYS A 95 5.72 -6.15 -6.86
N LEU A 96 5.77 -5.61 -5.64
CA LEU A 96 4.57 -5.29 -4.87
C LEU A 96 3.73 -4.23 -5.58
N LEU A 97 4.35 -3.16 -6.06
CA LEU A 97 3.67 -2.10 -6.80
C LEU A 97 3.00 -2.65 -8.08
N GLU A 98 3.74 -3.45 -8.84
CA GLU A 98 3.22 -4.06 -10.06
C GLU A 98 2.04 -5.00 -9.76
N TYR A 99 2.17 -5.81 -8.73
CA TYR A 99 1.12 -6.74 -8.31
C TYR A 99 -0.17 -5.99 -7.94
N VAL A 100 -0.05 -4.92 -7.16
CA VAL A 100 -1.18 -4.07 -6.78
C VAL A 100 -1.84 -3.44 -8.00
N CYS A 101 -1.04 -2.91 -8.93
CA CYS A 101 -1.57 -2.29 -10.14
C CYS A 101 -2.37 -3.29 -10.97
N GLU A 102 -1.87 -4.50 -11.12
CA GLU A 102 -2.59 -5.55 -11.86
C GLU A 102 -3.88 -5.96 -11.15
N ASP A 103 -3.83 -6.11 -9.83
CA ASP A 103 -5.02 -6.47 -9.05
C ASP A 103 -6.09 -5.37 -9.14
N MET A 104 -5.69 -4.11 -8.99
CA MET A 104 -6.63 -2.99 -9.10
C MET A 104 -7.19 -2.84 -10.51
N ARG A 105 -6.37 -3.09 -11.53
CA ARG A 105 -6.84 -3.09 -12.93
C ARG A 105 -7.92 -4.17 -13.12
N SER A 106 -7.75 -5.32 -12.50
CA SER A 106 -8.74 -6.41 -12.61
C SER A 106 -10.08 -6.05 -11.99
N PHE A 107 -10.11 -5.11 -11.06
CA PHE A 107 -11.35 -4.57 -10.48
C PHE A 107 -11.98 -3.46 -11.31
N GLY A 108 -11.34 -3.04 -12.41
CA GLY A 108 -11.85 -1.99 -13.28
C GLY A 108 -11.51 -0.57 -12.84
N LEU A 109 -10.57 -0.40 -11.91
CA LEU A 109 -10.11 0.93 -11.53
C LEU A 109 -9.22 1.51 -12.63
N GLU A 110 -9.24 2.83 -12.77
CA GLU A 110 -8.53 3.54 -13.83
C GLU A 110 -7.20 4.15 -13.38
N THR A 111 -7.13 4.62 -12.14
CA THR A 111 -5.96 5.35 -11.64
C THR A 111 -5.74 5.04 -10.17
N LEU A 112 -4.46 4.94 -9.79
CA LEU A 112 -4.03 4.87 -8.40
C LEU A 112 -3.19 6.09 -8.06
N TYR A 113 -3.19 6.46 -6.79
CA TYR A 113 -2.41 7.59 -6.27
C TYR A 113 -1.58 7.14 -5.07
N LEU A 114 -0.51 7.86 -4.78
CA LEU A 114 0.25 7.69 -3.54
C LEU A 114 0.92 8.99 -3.16
N ILE A 115 1.21 9.14 -1.87
CA ILE A 115 2.01 10.26 -1.37
C ILE A 115 3.34 9.74 -0.84
N THR A 116 4.40 10.52 -1.03
CA THR A 116 5.75 10.13 -0.61
C THR A 116 6.66 11.34 -0.55
N ASP A 117 7.69 11.25 0.29
CA ASP A 117 8.77 12.23 0.31
C ASP A 117 9.94 11.83 -0.60
N HIS A 118 9.88 10.63 -1.16
CA HIS A 118 10.93 10.15 -2.06
C HIS A 118 10.79 10.74 -3.46
N THR A 119 11.93 10.99 -4.10
CA THR A 119 11.99 11.38 -5.50
C THR A 119 12.85 10.36 -6.24
N GLY A 120 12.47 10.03 -7.47
CA GLY A 120 13.22 9.09 -8.31
C GLY A 120 12.92 7.62 -8.06
N PHE A 121 12.26 7.26 -6.97
CA PHE A 121 11.95 5.86 -6.68
C PHE A 121 10.75 5.37 -7.48
N TYR A 122 9.61 6.03 -7.32
CA TYR A 122 8.37 5.58 -7.96
C TYR A 122 8.37 5.80 -9.46
N GLU A 123 9.11 6.79 -9.95
CA GLU A 123 9.26 7.04 -11.38
C GLU A 123 9.85 5.84 -12.11
N ARG A 124 10.71 5.05 -11.46
CA ARG A 124 11.29 3.84 -12.03
C ARG A 124 10.25 2.79 -12.40
N TYR A 125 9.09 2.85 -11.74
CA TYR A 125 8.01 1.88 -11.90
C TYR A 125 6.83 2.44 -12.67
N GLY A 126 7.03 3.59 -13.35
CA GLY A 126 6.00 4.18 -14.21
C GLY A 126 5.05 5.14 -13.52
N TRP A 127 5.28 5.47 -12.25
CA TRP A 127 4.50 6.45 -11.53
C TRP A 127 4.95 7.86 -11.92
N GLU A 128 3.99 8.78 -12.08
CA GLU A 128 4.24 10.15 -12.48
C GLU A 128 3.87 11.14 -11.39
N PHE A 129 4.71 12.16 -11.21
CA PHE A 129 4.39 13.24 -10.28
C PHE A 129 3.13 13.97 -10.74
N LEU A 130 2.16 14.12 -9.83
CA LEU A 130 0.89 14.78 -10.14
C LEU A 130 0.82 16.18 -9.54
N CYS A 131 1.01 16.29 -8.23
CA CYS A 131 0.86 17.59 -7.52
C CYS A 131 1.40 17.47 -6.09
N MET A 132 1.45 18.61 -5.41
CA MET A 132 1.73 18.64 -3.98
C MET A 132 0.41 18.62 -3.21
N VAL A 133 0.36 17.90 -2.10
CA VAL A 133 -0.82 17.81 -1.24
C VAL A 133 -0.45 18.05 0.21
N GLN A 134 -1.45 18.39 1.03
CA GLN A 134 -1.25 18.60 2.47
C GLN A 134 -1.55 17.30 3.20
N GLY A 135 -0.54 16.73 3.88
CA GLY A 135 -0.75 15.61 4.79
C GLY A 135 -1.48 16.09 6.05
N ASP A 136 -2.33 15.23 6.61
CA ASP A 136 -3.10 15.56 7.81
C ASP A 136 -2.16 15.82 8.98
N GLY A 137 -2.23 17.02 9.56
CA GLY A 137 -1.38 17.41 10.69
C GLY A 137 0.07 17.70 10.36
N GLU A 138 0.44 17.67 9.08
CA GLU A 138 1.81 17.93 8.66
C GLU A 138 2.01 19.43 8.33
N PRO A 139 3.17 20.01 8.72
CA PRO A 139 3.42 21.43 8.42
C PRO A 139 3.76 21.69 6.95
N ASP A 140 4.33 20.70 6.27
CA ASP A 140 4.80 20.86 4.91
C ASP A 140 3.93 20.07 3.93
N LEU A 141 3.96 20.49 2.65
CA LEU A 141 3.32 19.73 1.58
C LEU A 141 4.14 18.47 1.26
N THR A 142 3.47 17.43 0.79
CA THR A 142 4.10 16.21 0.34
C THR A 142 3.78 15.95 -1.13
N ARG A 143 4.58 15.14 -1.79
CA ARG A 143 4.43 14.82 -3.22
C ARG A 143 3.39 13.75 -3.41
N MET A 144 2.51 13.94 -4.39
CA MET A 144 1.57 12.91 -4.82
C MET A 144 1.95 12.45 -6.22
N TYR A 145 1.95 11.14 -6.40
CA TYR A 145 2.17 10.48 -7.68
C TYR A 145 0.90 9.75 -8.11
N SER A 146 0.74 9.58 -9.41
CA SER A 146 -0.37 8.81 -9.97
C SER A 146 0.14 7.75 -10.93
N TYR A 147 -0.66 6.72 -11.12
CA TYR A 147 -0.39 5.63 -12.07
C TYR A 147 -1.68 5.27 -12.79
N ASP A 148 -1.65 5.35 -14.11
CA ASP A 148 -2.80 4.99 -14.94
C ASP A 148 -2.82 3.48 -15.16
N LEU A 149 -3.91 2.85 -14.76
CA LEU A 149 -4.10 1.39 -14.87
C LEU A 149 -4.61 0.97 -16.31
#